data_3b6f3bb35b93e6127aa043c4c9b21ec2
#
_entry.id   3b6f3bb35b93e6127aa043c4c9b21ec2
#
_cell.length_a   1.000
_cell.length_b   1.000
_cell.length_c   1.000
_cell.angle_alpha   90.00
_cell.angle_beta   90.00
_cell.angle_gamma   90.00
#
_symmetry.space_group_name_H-M   'P 1'
#
loop_
_entity.id
_entity.type
_entity.pdbx_description
1 polymer ?
#
loop_
_entity_poly.entity_id
_entity_poly.type
_entity_poly.pdbx_seq_one_letter_code
_entity_poly.pdbx_strand_id
1 'polypeptide(L)'
;MSLTKYRQPLIEWAIAGIMLLLPVTGFAAGENSDEDEPPIFTEAYLKDPENQEAGKKIWEGQCRHCHGSSAYPGKAPKLKPRRYKPEFVYSRVTFGFRKMPSWKDVFTREQRMLVVSYVLSDTFSP
;
A
#
# COMPACT_ATOMS: atom_id res chain seq x y z
N MET A 1 -21.51 -29.54 -68.29
CA MET A 1 -20.86 -28.85 -67.19
C MET A 1 -21.69 -29.05 -65.94
N SER A 2 -21.22 -29.94 -65.10
CA SER A 2 -22.02 -30.58 -64.06
C SER A 2 -21.87 -29.81 -62.73
N LEU A 3 -22.99 -29.29 -62.22
CA LEU A 3 -23.04 -28.66 -60.87
C LEU A 3 -23.30 -29.75 -59.84
N THR A 4 -22.27 -30.16 -59.13
CA THR A 4 -22.38 -31.14 -58.07
C THR A 4 -22.96 -30.48 -56.85
N LYS A 5 -24.21 -30.79 -56.54
CA LYS A 5 -24.98 -30.41 -55.39
C LYS A 5 -24.36 -31.05 -54.12
N TYR A 6 -23.70 -30.25 -53.26
CA TYR A 6 -23.24 -30.72 -51.97
C TYR A 6 -24.40 -30.70 -50.97
N ARG A 7 -24.96 -31.88 -50.70
CA ARG A 7 -25.98 -32.09 -49.68
C ARG A 7 -25.27 -32.21 -48.32
N GLN A 8 -25.41 -31.22 -47.49
CA GLN A 8 -24.99 -31.33 -46.10
C GLN A 8 -26.04 -32.11 -45.29
N PRO A 9 -25.64 -33.10 -44.47
CA PRO A 9 -26.55 -33.75 -43.54
C PRO A 9 -26.76 -32.84 -42.31
N LEU A 10 -28.02 -32.62 -41.98
CA LEU A 10 -28.44 -31.97 -40.75
C LEU A 10 -28.09 -32.90 -39.58
N ILE A 11 -27.00 -32.61 -38.91
CA ILE A 11 -26.67 -33.24 -37.63
C ILE A 11 -27.34 -32.42 -36.56
N GLU A 12 -28.47 -32.92 -36.06
CA GLU A 12 -29.14 -32.39 -34.88
C GLU A 12 -28.28 -32.69 -33.65
N TRP A 13 -27.61 -31.68 -33.17
CA TRP A 13 -26.94 -31.73 -31.87
C TRP A 13 -27.94 -31.35 -30.77
N ALA A 14 -28.60 -32.36 -30.21
CA ALA A 14 -29.30 -32.23 -28.96
C ALA A 14 -28.23 -32.06 -27.85
N ILE A 15 -27.79 -30.84 -27.60
CA ILE A 15 -26.96 -30.53 -26.44
C ILE A 15 -27.90 -30.35 -25.27
N ALA A 16 -28.06 -31.42 -24.50
CA ALA A 16 -28.64 -31.32 -23.15
C ALA A 16 -27.74 -30.44 -22.28
N GLY A 17 -28.18 -29.19 -22.07
CA GLY A 17 -27.49 -28.23 -21.20
C GLY A 17 -27.57 -28.68 -19.75
N ILE A 18 -26.55 -29.38 -19.27
CA ILE A 18 -26.29 -29.52 -17.85
C ILE A 18 -25.68 -28.22 -17.40
N MET A 19 -26.52 -27.30 -16.89
CA MET A 19 -26.13 -26.06 -16.24
C MET A 19 -25.59 -26.43 -14.86
N LEU A 20 -24.27 -26.63 -14.79
CA LEU A 20 -23.55 -26.87 -13.55
C LEU A 20 -23.56 -25.54 -12.76
N LEU A 21 -24.48 -25.40 -11.81
CA LEU A 21 -24.48 -24.31 -10.84
C LEU A 21 -23.26 -24.47 -9.91
N LEU A 22 -22.14 -23.87 -10.30
CA LEU A 22 -21.02 -23.72 -9.40
C LEU A 22 -21.41 -22.66 -8.35
N PRO A 23 -21.30 -22.96 -7.06
CA PRO A 23 -21.45 -21.93 -6.04
C PRO A 23 -20.31 -20.91 -6.23
N VAL A 24 -20.65 -19.68 -6.60
CA VAL A 24 -19.75 -18.55 -6.47
C VAL A 24 -19.56 -18.32 -4.99
N THR A 25 -18.53 -18.94 -4.41
CA THR A 25 -18.05 -18.55 -3.11
C THR A 25 -17.52 -17.13 -3.23
N GLY A 26 -18.37 -16.17 -2.91
CA GLY A 26 -18.00 -14.77 -2.79
C GLY A 26 -16.88 -14.70 -1.76
N PHE A 27 -15.68 -14.39 -2.22
CA PHE A 27 -14.59 -13.95 -1.37
C PHE A 27 -15.01 -12.59 -0.83
N ALA A 28 -15.66 -12.59 0.33
CA ALA A 28 -15.90 -11.37 1.06
C ALA A 28 -14.51 -10.81 1.39
N ALA A 29 -14.12 -9.77 0.66
CA ALA A 29 -13.02 -8.92 1.08
C ALA A 29 -13.41 -8.38 2.46
N GLY A 30 -12.81 -8.94 3.52
CA GLY A 30 -12.98 -8.43 4.87
C GLY A 30 -12.55 -6.97 4.84
N GLU A 31 -13.47 -6.07 5.13
CA GLU A 31 -13.15 -4.70 5.50
C GLU A 31 -12.21 -4.79 6.70
N ASN A 32 -10.93 -4.52 6.43
CA ASN A 32 -9.89 -4.57 7.43
C ASN A 32 -10.06 -3.37 8.36
N SER A 33 -10.74 -3.57 9.48
CA SER A 33 -10.77 -2.65 10.62
C SER A 33 -9.37 -2.39 11.21
N ASP A 34 -8.36 -3.15 10.78
CA ASP A 34 -6.97 -3.07 11.23
C ASP A 34 -6.13 -1.98 10.52
N GLU A 35 -6.71 -1.30 9.51
CA GLU A 35 -5.98 -0.25 8.77
C GLU A 35 -5.59 0.97 9.63
N ASP A 36 -6.30 1.22 10.71
CA ASP A 36 -6.11 2.38 11.57
C ASP A 36 -5.24 2.08 12.79
N GLU A 37 -5.13 0.81 13.20
CA GLU A 37 -4.30 0.42 14.31
C GLU A 37 -2.81 0.46 13.92
N PRO A 38 -1.92 1.01 14.77
CA PRO A 38 -0.50 1.00 14.49
C PRO A 38 0.01 -0.43 14.31
N PRO A 39 0.75 -0.70 13.22
CA PRO A 39 1.33 -2.02 13.00
C PRO A 39 2.41 -2.32 14.04
N ILE A 40 2.68 -3.61 14.25
CA ILE A 40 3.83 -4.04 15.05
C ILE A 40 5.10 -3.82 14.21
N PHE A 41 6.00 -2.97 14.69
CA PHE A 41 7.29 -2.73 14.08
C PHE A 41 8.35 -3.63 14.69
N THR A 42 8.92 -4.53 13.88
CA THR A 42 10.10 -5.31 14.28
C THR A 42 11.38 -4.53 14.02
N GLU A 43 12.43 -4.81 14.79
CA GLU A 43 13.74 -4.20 14.57
C GLU A 43 14.30 -4.56 13.18
N ALA A 44 14.07 -5.79 12.73
CA ALA A 44 14.44 -6.23 11.38
C ALA A 44 13.78 -5.39 10.29
N TYR A 45 12.48 -5.10 10.41
CA TYR A 45 11.77 -4.25 9.45
C TYR A 45 12.31 -2.81 9.43
N LEU A 46 12.55 -2.23 10.61
CA LEU A 46 13.03 -0.86 10.74
C LEU A 46 14.46 -0.66 10.25
N LYS A 47 15.32 -1.69 10.39
CA LYS A 47 16.71 -1.66 9.98
C LYS A 47 16.96 -2.17 8.56
N ASP A 48 15.95 -2.64 7.87
CA ASP A 48 16.07 -3.11 6.51
C ASP A 48 16.43 -1.95 5.57
N PRO A 49 17.57 -2.01 4.86
CA PRO A 49 18.02 -0.93 3.98
C PRO A 49 17.07 -0.68 2.81
N GLU A 50 16.38 -1.71 2.32
CA GLU A 50 15.41 -1.58 1.22
C GLU A 50 14.19 -0.80 1.69
N ASN A 51 13.68 -1.09 2.90
CA ASN A 51 12.57 -0.36 3.50
C ASN A 51 12.95 1.10 3.76
N GLN A 52 14.16 1.36 4.25
CA GLN A 52 14.63 2.72 4.49
C GLN A 52 14.76 3.52 3.20
N GLU A 53 15.32 2.93 2.14
CA GLU A 53 15.44 3.60 0.84
C GLU A 53 14.08 3.84 0.18
N ALA A 54 13.15 2.89 0.27
CA ALA A 54 11.79 3.07 -0.20
C ALA A 54 11.06 4.18 0.58
N GLY A 55 11.21 4.21 1.89
CA GLY A 55 10.67 5.27 2.75
C GLY A 55 11.27 6.64 2.45
N LYS A 56 12.57 6.70 2.14
CA LYS A 56 13.26 7.92 1.71
C LYS A 56 12.66 8.50 0.44
N LYS A 57 12.36 7.68 -0.56
CA LYS A 57 11.72 8.14 -1.80
C LYS A 57 10.36 8.80 -1.53
N ILE A 58 9.56 8.20 -0.65
CA ILE A 58 8.27 8.78 -0.25
C ILE A 58 8.48 10.10 0.49
N TRP A 59 9.44 10.15 1.42
CA TRP A 59 9.80 11.36 2.17
C TRP A 59 10.19 12.49 1.23
N GLU A 60 11.08 12.24 0.30
CA GLU A 60 11.57 13.24 -0.65
C GLU A 60 10.46 13.78 -1.56
N GLY A 61 9.51 12.93 -1.92
CA GLY A 61 8.38 13.32 -2.77
C GLY A 61 7.34 14.18 -2.05
N GLN A 62 7.10 13.94 -0.76
CA GLN A 62 5.96 14.52 -0.06
C GLN A 62 6.33 15.26 1.24
N CYS A 63 7.10 14.62 2.11
CA CYS A 63 7.30 15.11 3.47
C CYS A 63 8.33 16.26 3.55
N ARG A 64 9.35 16.21 2.68
CA ARG A 64 10.45 17.19 2.68
C ARG A 64 10.01 18.62 2.42
N HIS A 65 8.90 18.84 1.75
CA HIS A 65 8.37 20.20 1.48
C HIS A 65 8.12 21.00 2.76
N CYS A 66 7.77 20.29 3.84
CA CYS A 66 7.54 20.90 5.15
C CYS A 66 8.65 20.58 6.14
N HIS A 67 9.20 19.37 6.12
CA HIS A 67 10.16 18.88 7.10
C HIS A 67 11.64 19.03 6.71
N GLY A 68 11.93 19.38 5.45
CA GLY A 68 13.30 19.41 4.94
C GLY A 68 13.80 18.03 4.48
N SER A 69 15.05 17.97 4.00
CA SER A 69 15.61 16.72 3.44
C SER A 69 16.01 15.69 4.49
N SER A 70 16.09 16.08 5.75
CA SER A 70 16.33 15.20 6.90
C SER A 70 15.54 15.73 8.10
N ALA A 71 15.96 15.47 9.32
CA ALA A 71 15.27 15.98 10.51
C ALA A 71 15.13 17.53 10.56
N TYR A 72 15.75 18.28 9.59
CA TYR A 72 15.99 19.70 9.76
C TYR A 72 16.50 20.40 8.49
N PRO A 73 16.22 21.70 8.28
CA PRO A 73 15.04 22.45 8.66
C PRO A 73 14.04 22.57 7.52
N GLY A 74 12.77 22.74 7.84
CA GLY A 74 11.71 23.07 6.92
C GLY A 74 10.75 24.08 7.54
N LYS A 75 9.56 24.17 6.99
CA LYS A 75 8.45 24.99 7.54
C LYS A 75 7.90 24.38 8.83
N ALA A 76 8.05 23.07 9.02
CA ALA A 76 7.64 22.35 10.21
C ALA A 76 8.72 22.43 11.32
N PRO A 77 8.33 22.22 12.60
CA PRO A 77 9.29 22.14 13.68
C PRO A 77 10.31 21.02 13.47
N LYS A 78 11.52 21.22 14.03
CA LYS A 78 12.58 20.21 14.01
C LYS A 78 12.10 18.87 14.57
N LEU A 79 12.30 17.81 13.82
CA LEU A 79 12.05 16.45 14.26
C LEU A 79 13.19 15.98 15.20
N LYS A 80 12.83 15.07 16.12
CA LYS A 80 13.75 14.45 17.07
C LYS A 80 13.60 12.91 17.00
N PRO A 81 13.99 12.27 15.87
CA PRO A 81 13.68 10.86 15.61
C PRO A 81 14.08 9.90 16.73
N ARG A 82 15.25 10.11 17.36
CA ARG A 82 15.75 9.28 18.47
C ARG A 82 14.86 9.28 19.72
N ARG A 83 13.85 10.17 19.78
CA ARG A 83 12.88 10.26 20.89
C ARG A 83 11.53 9.66 20.55
N TYR A 84 11.36 9.20 19.30
CA TYR A 84 10.07 8.72 18.84
C TYR A 84 10.01 7.20 18.86
N LYS A 85 8.86 6.68 19.24
CA LYS A 85 8.50 5.29 19.00
C LYS A 85 7.94 5.13 17.61
N PRO A 86 8.10 3.96 16.95
CA PRO A 86 7.58 3.72 15.62
C PRO A 86 6.08 3.99 15.50
N GLU A 87 5.29 3.54 16.48
CA GLU A 87 3.84 3.70 16.51
C GLU A 87 3.44 5.18 16.56
N PHE A 88 4.22 5.98 17.27
CA PHE A 88 4.00 7.43 17.33
C PHE A 88 4.20 8.07 15.95
N VAL A 89 5.30 7.74 15.26
CA VAL A 89 5.56 8.27 13.91
C VAL A 89 4.48 7.80 12.94
N TYR A 90 4.12 6.52 12.99
CA TYR A 90 3.05 5.95 12.17
C TYR A 90 1.72 6.66 12.37
N SER A 91 1.32 6.88 13.62
CA SER A 91 0.09 7.60 13.96
C SER A 91 0.10 9.03 13.41
N ARG A 92 1.25 9.74 13.49
CA ARG A 92 1.39 11.10 12.94
C ARG A 92 1.29 11.11 11.42
N VAL A 93 1.88 10.16 10.75
CA VAL A 93 1.77 10.03 9.29
C VAL A 93 0.33 9.66 8.91
N THR A 94 -0.29 8.73 9.62
CA THR A 94 -1.64 8.26 9.30
C THR A 94 -2.68 9.37 9.51
N PHE A 95 -2.73 9.98 10.68
CA PHE A 95 -3.83 10.87 11.06
C PHE A 95 -3.48 12.36 10.96
N GLY A 96 -2.20 12.69 10.74
CA GLY A 96 -1.74 14.06 10.75
C GLY A 96 -1.68 14.66 12.17
N PHE A 97 -1.33 15.93 12.26
CA PHE A 97 -1.34 16.70 13.52
C PHE A 97 -1.24 18.20 13.26
N ARG A 98 -2.19 18.97 13.75
CA ARG A 98 -2.24 20.44 13.54
C ARG A 98 -2.23 20.79 12.04
N LYS A 99 -1.12 21.35 11.53
CA LYS A 99 -0.93 21.70 10.11
C LYS A 99 -0.38 20.56 9.25
N MET A 100 0.01 19.43 9.85
CA MET A 100 0.40 18.24 9.13
C MET A 100 -0.86 17.48 8.66
N PRO A 101 -1.07 17.29 7.36
CA PRO A 101 -2.24 16.58 6.87
C PRO A 101 -2.20 15.09 7.23
N SER A 102 -3.37 14.46 7.20
CA SER A 102 -3.48 13.00 7.21
C SER A 102 -3.00 12.44 5.87
N TRP A 103 -2.27 11.34 5.91
CA TRP A 103 -1.81 10.61 4.73
C TRP A 103 -2.49 9.24 4.60
N LYS A 104 -3.51 8.98 5.42
CA LYS A 104 -4.26 7.70 5.43
C LYS A 104 -4.81 7.35 4.05
N ASP A 105 -5.45 8.30 3.39
CA ASP A 105 -6.11 8.11 2.10
C ASP A 105 -5.17 8.32 0.90
N VAL A 106 -3.92 8.72 1.15
CA VAL A 106 -2.91 8.98 0.11
C VAL A 106 -1.91 7.84 0.01
N PHE A 107 -1.51 7.27 1.14
CA PHE A 107 -0.53 6.19 1.24
C PHE A 107 -1.16 4.91 1.78
N THR A 108 -0.78 3.78 1.18
CA THR A 108 -1.11 2.47 1.74
C THR A 108 -0.51 2.31 3.14
N ARG A 109 -1.01 1.35 3.91
CA ARG A 109 -0.44 0.98 5.22
C ARG A 109 1.06 0.72 5.12
N GLU A 110 1.47 -0.06 4.12
CA GLU A 110 2.88 -0.37 3.89
C GLU A 110 3.70 0.88 3.59
N GLN A 111 3.24 1.76 2.74
CA GLN A 111 3.95 3.02 2.44
C GLN A 111 4.14 3.89 3.69
N ARG A 112 3.16 3.94 4.57
CA ARG A 112 3.27 4.65 5.86
C ARG A 112 4.32 3.99 6.77
N MET A 113 4.40 2.66 6.79
CA MET A 113 5.44 1.92 7.52
C MET A 113 6.84 2.17 6.97
N LEU A 114 7.01 2.22 5.64
CA LEU A 114 8.27 2.55 5.00
C LEU A 114 8.77 3.94 5.39
N VAL A 115 7.87 4.94 5.45
CA VAL A 115 8.21 6.28 5.96
C VAL A 115 8.72 6.23 7.39
N VAL A 116 8.12 5.41 8.25
CA VAL A 116 8.57 5.21 9.63
C VAL A 116 9.99 4.65 9.68
N SER A 117 10.29 3.61 8.86
CA SER A 117 11.63 3.03 8.77
C SER A 117 12.68 4.08 8.40
N TYR A 118 12.39 4.93 7.42
CA TYR A 118 13.32 5.98 7.03
C TYR A 118 13.49 7.04 8.12
N VAL A 119 12.40 7.56 8.69
CA VAL A 119 12.44 8.62 9.71
C VAL A 119 13.22 8.18 10.96
N LEU A 120 13.16 6.90 11.31
CA LEU A 120 13.86 6.34 12.47
C LEU A 120 15.27 5.81 12.14
N SER A 121 15.71 5.88 10.90
CA SER A 121 17.03 5.43 10.48
C SER A 121 18.14 6.39 10.88
N ASP A 122 19.35 5.88 11.00
CA ASP A 122 20.54 6.69 11.23
C ASP A 122 20.88 7.61 10.05
N THR A 123 20.45 7.23 8.83
CA THR A 123 20.63 8.05 7.62
C THR A 123 19.74 9.28 7.59
N PHE A 124 18.61 9.25 8.30
CA PHE A 124 17.71 10.40 8.41
C PHE A 124 18.23 11.45 9.39
N SER A 125 18.75 11.03 10.53
CA SER A 125 19.30 11.91 11.57
C SER A 125 20.41 11.19 12.33
N PRO A 126 21.66 11.31 11.86
CA PRO A 126 22.83 10.73 12.53
C PRO A 126 23.09 11.31 13.93
#